data_71c195309ac78914cb8f2798585158ab
#
_entry.id   71c195309ac78914cb8f2798585158ab
#
_cell.length_a   1.000
_cell.length_b   1.000
_cell.length_c   1.000
_cell.angle_alpha   90.00
_cell.angle_beta   90.00
_cell.angle_gamma   90.00
#
_symmetry.space_group_name_H-M   'P 1'
#
loop_
_entity.id
_entity.type
_entity.pdbx_description
1 polymer ?
#
loop_
_entity_poly.entity_id
_entity_poly.type
_entity_poly.pdbx_seq_one_letter_code
_entity_poly.pdbx_strand_id
1 'polypeptide(L)'
;MAETFRIVTSRLDMVEQLETVQRACFPTLADAEIITAAHYAAHVRRFPEGQLAVVDTTTGQVVACSTDFRTNAVDFEHIEHRYIDVVDHNWLGHHDPQGAWLYGADIGVLPAYRQRGLARRLYQARQTLIRRLHLRGHVAGGLLRGYGPYKHTMSAEAYVAQVIAGNLFDPTLSVQLKCGFQVHGIIQHYVDDPACDGKAAFLVWYNPDYGSVPVLPSLPERAS
;
A
#
# COMPACT_ATOMS: atom_id res chain seq x y z
N MET A 1 2.31 -20.93 -21.14
CA MET A 1 3.21 -19.76 -21.29
C MET A 1 3.72 -19.39 -19.91
N ALA A 2 5.03 -19.17 -19.73
CA ALA A 2 5.56 -18.71 -18.44
C ALA A 2 4.96 -17.33 -18.08
N GLU A 3 4.67 -17.13 -16.80
CA GLU A 3 4.11 -15.85 -16.33
C GLU A 3 5.18 -14.77 -16.42
N THR A 4 4.93 -13.71 -17.21
CA THR A 4 5.90 -12.62 -17.46
C THR A 4 6.24 -11.82 -16.19
N PHE A 5 5.33 -11.77 -15.21
CA PHE A 5 5.51 -11.02 -13.96
C PHE A 5 5.22 -11.91 -12.76
N ARG A 6 6.17 -12.00 -11.84
CA ARG A 6 6.03 -12.78 -10.61
C ARG A 6 6.09 -11.87 -9.36
N ILE A 7 5.14 -12.04 -8.44
CA ILE A 7 5.20 -11.41 -7.11
C ILE A 7 6.08 -12.29 -6.22
N VAL A 8 7.00 -11.67 -5.54
CA VAL A 8 7.90 -12.28 -4.57
C VAL A 8 8.00 -11.42 -3.32
N THR A 9 8.39 -12.02 -2.20
CA THR A 9 8.85 -11.26 -1.04
C THR A 9 10.16 -10.55 -1.39
N SER A 10 10.26 -9.27 -1.06
CA SER A 10 11.48 -8.48 -1.28
C SER A 10 12.66 -9.04 -0.49
N ARG A 11 13.85 -8.96 -1.06
CA ARG A 11 15.09 -9.48 -0.47
C ARG A 11 16.15 -8.38 -0.43
N LEU A 12 17.18 -8.59 0.37
CA LEU A 12 18.28 -7.63 0.53
C LEU A 12 19.05 -7.36 -0.76
N ASP A 13 19.10 -8.31 -1.68
CA ASP A 13 19.74 -8.15 -3.00
C ASP A 13 18.91 -7.32 -3.99
N MET A 14 17.68 -6.90 -3.60
CA MET A 14 16.78 -6.10 -4.43
C MET A 14 16.71 -4.63 -4.02
N VAL A 15 17.30 -4.21 -2.89
CA VAL A 15 17.02 -2.91 -2.26
C VAL A 15 17.35 -1.71 -3.16
N GLU A 16 18.41 -1.78 -3.96
CA GLU A 16 18.77 -0.73 -4.92
C GLU A 16 17.73 -0.60 -6.05
N GLN A 17 17.18 -1.73 -6.50
CA GLN A 17 16.11 -1.72 -7.49
C GLN A 17 14.79 -1.20 -6.88
N LEU A 18 14.50 -1.51 -5.61
CA LEU A 18 13.34 -0.98 -4.89
C LEU A 18 13.42 0.54 -4.76
N GLU A 19 14.58 1.11 -4.39
CA GLU A 19 14.79 2.56 -4.39
C GLU A 19 14.62 3.16 -5.78
N THR A 20 15.11 2.50 -6.83
CA THR A 20 14.92 2.94 -8.22
C THR A 20 13.42 3.01 -8.57
N VAL A 21 12.62 2.01 -8.17
CA VAL A 21 11.16 2.02 -8.36
C VAL A 21 10.54 3.18 -7.58
N GLN A 22 10.94 3.40 -6.33
CA GLN A 22 10.43 4.47 -5.47
C GLN A 22 10.63 5.84 -6.14
N ARG A 23 11.86 6.18 -6.50
CA ARG A 23 12.18 7.47 -7.12
C ARG A 23 11.44 7.69 -8.44
N ALA A 24 11.32 6.65 -9.26
CA ALA A 24 10.60 6.72 -10.53
C ALA A 24 9.07 6.88 -10.36
N CYS A 25 8.51 6.38 -9.25
CA CYS A 25 7.07 6.45 -8.97
C CYS A 25 6.67 7.76 -8.28
N PHE A 26 7.56 8.38 -7.51
CA PHE A 26 7.30 9.56 -6.68
C PHE A 26 8.28 10.71 -6.97
N PRO A 27 8.33 11.22 -8.22
CA PRO A 27 9.34 12.20 -8.65
C PRO A 27 9.14 13.60 -8.04
N THR A 28 8.04 13.87 -7.39
CA THR A 28 7.67 15.16 -6.78
C THR A 28 7.62 15.12 -5.25
N LEU A 29 7.82 13.94 -4.66
CA LEU A 29 7.85 13.75 -3.22
C LEU A 29 9.13 14.37 -2.65
N ALA A 30 9.04 15.00 -1.48
CA ALA A 30 10.22 15.57 -0.80
C ALA A 30 11.28 14.47 -0.53
N ASP A 31 12.55 14.82 -0.70
CA ASP A 31 13.65 13.87 -0.53
C ASP A 31 13.67 13.17 0.83
N ALA A 32 13.25 13.86 1.90
CA ALA A 32 13.17 13.31 3.25
C ALA A 32 12.09 12.20 3.39
N GLU A 33 11.13 12.14 2.47
CA GLU A 33 10.05 11.16 2.46
C GLU A 33 10.32 9.99 1.47
N ILE A 34 11.42 10.06 0.69
CA ILE A 34 11.83 8.98 -0.22
C ILE A 34 12.36 7.78 0.58
N ILE A 35 11.84 6.60 0.27
CA ILE A 35 12.34 5.34 0.83
C ILE A 35 13.63 4.95 0.09
N THR A 36 14.76 4.96 0.80
CA THR A 36 16.08 4.61 0.26
C THR A 36 16.35 3.10 0.36
N ALA A 37 17.42 2.62 -0.28
CA ALA A 37 17.88 1.23 -0.18
C ALA A 37 18.16 0.81 1.28
N ALA A 38 18.69 1.74 2.10
CA ALA A 38 18.90 1.48 3.53
C ALA A 38 17.59 1.25 4.28
N HIS A 39 16.54 2.03 3.99
CA HIS A 39 15.21 1.86 4.55
C HIS A 39 14.60 0.51 4.09
N TYR A 40 14.66 0.18 2.81
CA TYR A 40 14.18 -1.11 2.31
C TYR A 40 14.91 -2.30 2.95
N ALA A 41 16.21 -2.17 3.21
CA ALA A 41 16.95 -3.21 3.92
C ALA A 41 16.46 -3.38 5.37
N ALA A 42 16.09 -2.30 6.06
CA ALA A 42 15.47 -2.36 7.38
C ALA A 42 14.07 -3.00 7.33
N HIS A 43 13.25 -2.63 6.34
CA HIS A 43 11.91 -3.19 6.13
C HIS A 43 11.95 -4.71 5.95
N VAL A 44 12.84 -5.21 5.06
CA VAL A 44 13.03 -6.64 4.80
C VAL A 44 13.44 -7.41 6.06
N ARG A 45 14.25 -6.80 6.94
CA ARG A 45 14.65 -7.44 8.21
C ARG A 45 13.53 -7.39 9.26
N ARG A 46 12.74 -6.31 9.29
CA ARG A 46 11.74 -6.06 10.33
C ARG A 46 10.44 -6.83 10.12
N PHE A 47 9.92 -6.81 8.89
CA PHE A 47 8.68 -7.49 8.51
C PHE A 47 8.76 -7.96 7.05
N PRO A 48 9.50 -9.03 6.75
CA PRO A 48 9.74 -9.49 5.37
C PRO A 48 8.47 -9.82 4.62
N GLU A 49 7.47 -10.43 5.27
CA GLU A 49 6.21 -10.85 4.60
C GLU A 49 5.36 -9.67 4.11
N GLY A 50 5.52 -8.49 4.68
CA GLY A 50 4.87 -7.25 4.24
C GLY A 50 5.61 -6.52 3.13
N GLN A 51 6.78 -7.00 2.70
CA GLN A 51 7.60 -6.39 1.66
C GLN A 51 7.48 -7.19 0.38
N LEU A 52 6.80 -6.63 -0.64
CA LEU A 52 6.54 -7.34 -1.89
C LEU A 52 7.22 -6.64 -3.07
N ALA A 53 7.73 -7.42 -4.00
CA ALA A 53 8.25 -6.97 -5.27
C ALA A 53 7.60 -7.72 -6.43
N VAL A 54 7.42 -7.05 -7.55
CA VAL A 54 7.07 -7.69 -8.83
C VAL A 54 8.31 -7.73 -9.69
N VAL A 55 8.71 -8.93 -10.09
CA VAL A 55 9.86 -9.16 -10.95
C VAL A 55 9.38 -9.52 -12.36
N ASP A 56 9.91 -8.84 -13.36
CA ASP A 56 9.81 -9.26 -14.75
C ASP A 56 10.69 -10.50 -14.94
N THR A 57 10.08 -11.64 -15.21
CA THR A 57 10.79 -12.93 -15.31
C THR A 57 11.70 -13.03 -16.53
N THR A 58 11.52 -12.14 -17.51
CA THR A 58 12.34 -12.10 -18.73
C THR A 58 13.67 -11.39 -18.49
N THR A 59 13.65 -10.33 -17.69
CA THR A 59 14.82 -9.46 -17.46
C THR A 59 15.44 -9.61 -16.08
N GLY A 60 14.68 -10.17 -15.10
CA GLY A 60 15.05 -10.19 -13.69
C GLY A 60 14.87 -8.86 -12.99
N GLN A 61 14.35 -7.83 -13.67
CA GLN A 61 14.17 -6.50 -13.12
C GLN A 61 12.98 -6.43 -12.14
N VAL A 62 13.15 -5.70 -11.02
CA VAL A 62 12.04 -5.28 -10.16
C VAL A 62 11.30 -4.15 -10.85
N VAL A 63 10.02 -4.34 -11.15
CA VAL A 63 9.20 -3.40 -11.92
C VAL A 63 8.07 -2.76 -11.10
N ALA A 64 7.81 -3.31 -9.93
CA ALA A 64 6.88 -2.75 -8.95
C ALA A 64 7.23 -3.25 -7.55
N CYS A 65 6.83 -2.49 -6.53
CA CYS A 65 7.01 -2.89 -5.14
C CYS A 65 5.86 -2.39 -4.25
N SER A 66 5.80 -2.94 -3.06
CA SER A 66 4.97 -2.42 -1.99
C SER A 66 5.57 -2.71 -0.62
N THR A 67 5.35 -1.78 0.30
CA THR A 67 5.83 -1.81 1.68
C THR A 67 4.66 -1.72 2.63
N ASP A 68 4.64 -2.60 3.62
CA ASP A 68 3.61 -2.64 4.66
C ASP A 68 4.24 -2.89 6.04
N PHE A 69 3.50 -2.54 7.08
CA PHE A 69 3.82 -2.94 8.45
C PHE A 69 2.53 -3.19 9.26
N ARG A 70 2.63 -3.87 10.40
CA ARG A 70 1.49 -4.12 11.28
C ARG A 70 1.43 -3.05 12.36
N THR A 71 0.21 -2.67 12.76
CA THR A 71 -0.02 -1.67 13.79
C THR A 71 -1.34 -1.87 14.52
N ASN A 72 -1.44 -1.34 15.74
CA ASN A 72 -2.70 -1.11 16.46
C ASN A 72 -3.05 0.39 16.54
N ALA A 73 -2.14 1.27 16.13
CA ALA A 73 -2.32 2.73 16.15
C ALA A 73 -3.16 3.21 14.94
N VAL A 74 -4.42 2.76 14.89
CA VAL A 74 -5.39 3.23 13.88
C VAL A 74 -6.50 3.95 14.62
N ASP A 75 -6.54 5.27 14.45
CA ASP A 75 -7.59 6.12 15.01
C ASP A 75 -8.55 6.52 13.88
N PHE A 76 -9.79 6.07 13.96
CA PHE A 76 -10.85 6.38 13.00
C PHE A 76 -11.58 7.70 13.31
N GLU A 77 -11.41 8.24 14.51
CA GLU A 77 -11.99 9.52 14.94
C GLU A 77 -11.03 10.68 14.64
N HIS A 78 -9.70 10.45 14.76
CA HIS A 78 -8.66 11.42 14.51
C HIS A 78 -7.70 10.92 13.42
N ILE A 79 -8.16 11.02 12.18
CA ILE A 79 -7.43 10.46 11.01
C ILE A 79 -6.22 11.31 10.57
N GLU A 80 -6.10 12.55 11.07
CA GLU A 80 -5.01 13.45 10.69
C GLU A 80 -3.67 12.95 11.23
N HIS A 81 -2.74 12.70 10.32
CA HIS A 81 -1.36 12.33 10.64
C HIS A 81 -0.45 12.60 9.43
N ARG A 82 0.84 12.75 9.68
CA ARG A 82 1.84 12.82 8.60
C ARG A 82 2.37 11.42 8.29
N TYR A 83 2.55 11.14 7.01
CA TYR A 83 3.13 9.89 6.54
C TYR A 83 4.46 9.59 7.24
N ILE A 84 5.36 10.58 7.24
CA ILE A 84 6.73 10.40 7.74
C ILE A 84 6.78 10.00 9.23
N ASP A 85 5.83 10.50 10.03
CA ASP A 85 5.73 10.18 11.45
C ASP A 85 5.21 8.75 11.66
N VAL A 86 4.20 8.34 10.88
CA VAL A 86 3.62 6.98 10.99
C VAL A 86 4.63 5.91 10.59
N VAL A 87 5.46 6.17 9.58
CA VAL A 87 6.49 5.23 9.12
C VAL A 87 7.82 5.35 9.87
N ASP A 88 7.88 6.18 10.94
CA ASP A 88 9.11 6.44 11.70
C ASP A 88 10.27 6.81 10.77
N HIS A 89 10.10 7.92 10.03
CA HIS A 89 11.10 8.39 9.06
C HIS A 89 11.56 7.31 8.06
N ASN A 90 10.61 6.53 7.57
CA ASN A 90 10.81 5.38 6.67
C ASN A 90 11.54 4.17 7.29
N TRP A 91 11.81 4.16 8.60
CA TRP A 91 12.43 3.00 9.25
C TRP A 91 11.45 1.91 9.65
N LEU A 92 10.13 2.18 9.61
CA LEU A 92 9.05 1.31 10.11
C LEU A 92 9.24 0.92 11.59
N GLY A 93 9.81 1.83 12.41
CA GLY A 93 10.06 1.59 13.84
C GLY A 93 8.79 1.29 14.63
N HIS A 94 7.65 1.78 14.15
CA HIS A 94 6.34 1.54 14.75
C HIS A 94 5.70 0.20 14.34
N HIS A 95 6.44 -0.69 13.65
CA HIS A 95 5.95 -2.04 13.37
C HIS A 95 5.70 -2.81 14.67
N ASP A 96 4.45 -3.22 14.88
CA ASP A 96 4.02 -4.07 15.99
C ASP A 96 3.73 -5.49 15.47
N PRO A 97 4.53 -6.52 15.83
CA PRO A 97 4.27 -7.91 15.43
C PRO A 97 2.90 -8.44 15.88
N GLN A 98 2.26 -7.81 16.89
CA GLN A 98 0.92 -8.14 17.37
C GLN A 98 -0.15 -7.18 16.82
N GLY A 99 0.23 -6.21 15.97
CA GLY A 99 -0.70 -5.25 15.37
C GLY A 99 -1.83 -5.95 14.63
N ALA A 100 -3.04 -5.48 14.84
CA ALA A 100 -4.26 -6.09 14.28
C ALA A 100 -4.60 -5.55 12.88
N TRP A 101 -3.92 -4.50 12.43
CA TRP A 101 -4.09 -3.90 11.12
C TRP A 101 -2.82 -3.98 10.29
N LEU A 102 -2.95 -4.10 8.98
CA LEU A 102 -1.86 -3.85 8.05
C LEU A 102 -1.92 -2.38 7.63
N TYR A 103 -0.82 -1.63 7.78
CA TYR A 103 -0.68 -0.28 7.25
C TYR A 103 0.12 -0.33 5.95
N GLY A 104 -0.50 0.14 4.85
CA GLY A 104 0.15 0.25 3.55
C GLY A 104 0.95 1.53 3.45
N ALA A 105 2.27 1.43 3.63
CA ALA A 105 3.17 2.57 3.59
C ALA A 105 3.50 3.02 2.17
N ASP A 106 3.70 2.07 1.25
CA ASP A 106 4.08 2.37 -0.14
C ASP A 106 3.51 1.36 -1.13
N ILE A 107 3.28 1.82 -2.35
CA ILE A 107 3.03 0.99 -3.54
C ILE A 107 3.44 1.75 -4.80
N GLY A 108 4.36 1.18 -5.58
CA GLY A 108 4.84 1.78 -6.82
C GLY A 108 4.88 0.79 -7.98
N VAL A 109 4.57 1.27 -9.19
CA VAL A 109 4.76 0.56 -10.45
C VAL A 109 5.50 1.47 -11.40
N LEU A 110 6.65 1.01 -11.91
CA LEU A 110 7.45 1.75 -12.88
C LEU A 110 6.57 2.26 -14.02
N PRO A 111 6.73 3.52 -14.49
CA PRO A 111 5.88 4.12 -15.52
C PRO A 111 5.71 3.24 -16.76
N ALA A 112 6.78 2.62 -17.27
CA ALA A 112 6.76 1.75 -18.44
C ALA A 112 5.98 0.43 -18.26
N TYR A 113 5.68 0.07 -17.00
CA TYR A 113 4.97 -1.17 -16.64
C TYR A 113 3.55 -0.94 -16.10
N ARG A 114 3.08 0.31 -16.11
CA ARG A 114 1.71 0.67 -15.70
C ARG A 114 0.68 0.08 -16.69
N GLN A 115 -0.60 0.10 -16.30
CA GLN A 115 -1.74 -0.42 -17.06
C GLN A 115 -1.68 -1.93 -17.36
N ARG A 116 -0.79 -2.68 -16.69
CA ARG A 116 -0.65 -4.15 -16.78
C ARG A 116 -1.25 -4.88 -15.59
N GLY A 117 -2.02 -4.19 -14.74
CA GLY A 117 -2.69 -4.76 -13.57
C GLY A 117 -1.77 -5.06 -12.37
N LEU A 118 -0.48 -4.64 -12.39
CA LEU A 118 0.50 -5.00 -11.37
C LEU A 118 0.14 -4.44 -9.99
N ALA A 119 -0.32 -3.18 -9.89
CA ALA A 119 -0.78 -2.62 -8.61
C ALA A 119 -1.94 -3.44 -8.01
N ARG A 120 -2.93 -3.81 -8.84
CA ARG A 120 -4.04 -4.67 -8.41
C ARG A 120 -3.55 -6.01 -7.86
N ARG A 121 -2.58 -6.63 -8.51
CA ARG A 121 -1.98 -7.90 -8.06
C ARG A 121 -1.26 -7.74 -6.72
N LEU A 122 -0.56 -6.62 -6.49
CA LEU A 122 0.05 -6.30 -5.19
C LEU A 122 -1.01 -6.13 -4.10
N TYR A 123 -2.11 -5.40 -4.37
CA TYR A 123 -3.23 -5.29 -3.41
C TYR A 123 -3.84 -6.65 -3.09
N GLN A 124 -4.04 -7.52 -4.07
CA GLN A 124 -4.53 -8.89 -3.84
C GLN A 124 -3.57 -9.72 -2.98
N ALA A 125 -2.25 -9.58 -3.19
CA ALA A 125 -1.23 -10.25 -2.37
C ALA A 125 -1.25 -9.75 -0.91
N ARG A 126 -1.39 -8.43 -0.70
CA ARG A 126 -1.59 -7.81 0.63
C ARG A 126 -2.85 -8.34 1.31
N GLN A 127 -3.98 -8.40 0.59
CA GLN A 127 -5.24 -8.95 1.11
C GLN A 127 -5.11 -10.43 1.48
N THR A 128 -4.36 -11.21 0.71
CA THR A 128 -4.04 -12.61 1.04
C THR A 128 -3.19 -12.69 2.31
N LEU A 129 -2.19 -11.82 2.47
CA LEU A 129 -1.39 -11.74 3.69
C LEU A 129 -2.25 -11.39 4.91
N ILE A 130 -3.16 -10.42 4.79
CA ILE A 130 -4.09 -10.00 5.85
C ILE A 130 -4.95 -11.17 6.32
N ARG A 131 -5.52 -11.94 5.38
CA ARG A 131 -6.32 -13.15 5.70
C ARG A 131 -5.47 -14.20 6.40
N ARG A 132 -4.26 -14.47 5.89
CA ARG A 132 -3.34 -15.46 6.47
C ARG A 132 -2.93 -15.10 7.90
N LEU A 133 -2.73 -13.81 8.19
CA LEU A 133 -2.34 -13.30 9.51
C LEU A 133 -3.56 -12.99 10.41
N HIS A 134 -4.79 -13.24 9.94
CA HIS A 134 -6.04 -12.94 10.65
C HIS A 134 -6.11 -11.47 11.14
N LEU A 135 -5.68 -10.51 10.31
CA LEU A 135 -5.77 -9.10 10.63
C LEU A 135 -7.17 -8.56 10.34
N ARG A 136 -7.54 -7.47 11.02
CA ARG A 136 -8.83 -6.78 10.84
C ARG A 136 -9.01 -6.21 9.43
N GLY A 137 -7.90 -5.77 8.81
CA GLY A 137 -7.93 -5.18 7.48
C GLY A 137 -6.65 -4.45 7.11
N HIS A 138 -6.78 -3.60 6.11
CA HIS A 138 -5.73 -2.80 5.52
C HIS A 138 -6.11 -1.32 5.64
N VAL A 139 -5.24 -0.50 6.19
CA VAL A 139 -5.36 0.95 6.23
C VAL A 139 -4.24 1.60 5.44
N ALA A 140 -4.50 2.72 4.80
CA ALA A 140 -3.51 3.46 4.04
C ALA A 140 -3.93 4.92 3.81
N GLY A 141 -2.95 5.82 3.65
CA GLY A 141 -3.15 7.13 3.05
C GLY A 141 -3.00 7.04 1.52
N GLY A 142 -4.09 7.08 0.80
CA GLY A 142 -4.08 7.07 -0.67
C GLY A 142 -3.85 8.47 -1.22
N LEU A 143 -2.64 8.76 -1.74
CA LEU A 143 -2.31 10.06 -2.31
C LEU A 143 -3.27 10.45 -3.43
N LEU A 144 -3.84 11.67 -3.38
CA LEU A 144 -4.75 12.18 -4.40
C LEU A 144 -3.95 12.71 -5.62
N ARG A 145 -3.29 11.80 -6.34
CA ARG A 145 -2.32 12.11 -7.40
C ARG A 145 -2.91 12.88 -8.59
N GLY A 146 -4.21 12.84 -8.78
CA GLY A 146 -4.93 13.58 -9.82
C GLY A 146 -5.54 14.89 -9.33
N TYR A 147 -5.40 15.26 -8.06
CA TYR A 147 -6.05 16.41 -7.46
C TYR A 147 -5.41 17.76 -7.83
N GLY A 148 -4.10 17.80 -8.04
CA GLY A 148 -3.36 19.05 -8.28
C GLY A 148 -4.01 20.03 -9.26
N PRO A 149 -4.50 19.61 -10.44
CA PRO A 149 -5.21 20.48 -11.40
C PRO A 149 -6.53 21.06 -10.88
N TYR A 150 -7.14 20.44 -9.89
CA TYR A 150 -8.47 20.79 -9.37
C TYR A 150 -8.42 21.62 -8.08
N LYS A 151 -7.28 21.72 -7.40
CA LYS A 151 -7.14 22.28 -6.04
C LYS A 151 -7.64 23.73 -5.90
N HIS A 152 -7.68 24.50 -6.99
CA HIS A 152 -8.17 25.88 -7.00
C HIS A 152 -9.66 25.99 -7.39
N THR A 153 -10.30 24.90 -7.80
CA THR A 153 -11.69 24.89 -8.31
C THR A 153 -12.62 24.01 -7.51
N MET A 154 -12.08 23.03 -6.75
CA MET A 154 -12.87 22.19 -5.86
C MET A 154 -12.08 21.75 -4.64
N SER A 155 -12.76 21.43 -3.55
CA SER A 155 -12.13 20.85 -2.36
C SER A 155 -11.70 19.40 -2.61
N ALA A 156 -10.80 18.87 -1.76
CA ALA A 156 -10.36 17.48 -1.85
C ALA A 156 -11.53 16.49 -1.63
N GLU A 157 -12.45 16.82 -0.73
CA GLU A 157 -13.67 16.05 -0.47
C GLU A 157 -14.57 15.99 -1.70
N ALA A 158 -14.79 17.14 -2.36
CA ALA A 158 -15.56 17.21 -3.60
C ALA A 158 -14.88 16.41 -4.73
N TYR A 159 -13.55 16.52 -4.86
CA TYR A 159 -12.77 15.74 -5.81
C TYR A 159 -12.92 14.23 -5.56
N VAL A 160 -12.75 13.78 -4.32
CA VAL A 160 -12.90 12.37 -3.95
C VAL A 160 -14.31 11.87 -4.21
N ALA A 161 -15.35 12.67 -3.91
CA ALA A 161 -16.72 12.33 -4.23
C ALA A 161 -16.94 12.13 -5.75
N GLN A 162 -16.33 12.97 -6.62
CA GLN A 162 -16.38 12.80 -8.06
C GLN A 162 -15.65 11.53 -8.54
N VAL A 163 -14.52 11.17 -7.90
CA VAL A 163 -13.80 9.93 -8.21
C VAL A 163 -14.62 8.70 -7.78
N ILE A 164 -15.25 8.73 -6.59
CA ILE A 164 -16.14 7.66 -6.12
C ILE A 164 -17.34 7.48 -7.05
N ALA A 165 -17.93 8.58 -7.51
CA ALA A 165 -19.05 8.56 -8.46
C ALA A 165 -18.64 8.11 -9.88
N GLY A 166 -17.33 7.97 -10.16
CA GLY A 166 -16.82 7.62 -11.48
C GLY A 166 -16.80 8.75 -12.50
N ASN A 167 -17.06 9.99 -12.07
CA ASN A 167 -17.03 11.20 -12.93
C ASN A 167 -15.60 11.69 -13.17
N LEU A 168 -14.68 11.42 -12.25
CA LEU A 168 -13.26 11.70 -12.38
C LEU A 168 -12.43 10.42 -12.18
N PHE A 169 -11.24 10.41 -12.76
CA PHE A 169 -10.26 9.36 -12.58
C PHE A 169 -9.06 9.88 -11.80
N ASP A 170 -8.74 9.23 -10.68
CA ASP A 170 -7.49 9.42 -9.95
C ASP A 170 -6.58 8.21 -10.14
N PRO A 171 -5.30 8.39 -10.52
CA PRO A 171 -4.38 7.27 -10.78
C PRO A 171 -4.18 6.32 -9.61
N THR A 172 -4.35 6.80 -8.37
CA THR A 172 -4.17 6.03 -7.15
C THR A 172 -5.53 5.60 -6.58
N LEU A 173 -6.37 6.57 -6.23
CA LEU A 173 -7.65 6.31 -5.54
C LEU A 173 -8.59 5.42 -6.37
N SER A 174 -8.68 5.65 -7.70
CA SER A 174 -9.56 4.82 -8.55
C SER A 174 -9.15 3.34 -8.56
N VAL A 175 -7.85 3.04 -8.45
CA VAL A 175 -7.35 1.66 -8.36
C VAL A 175 -7.69 1.06 -6.99
N GLN A 176 -7.52 1.84 -5.92
CA GLN A 176 -7.79 1.41 -4.55
C GLN A 176 -9.28 1.11 -4.34
N LEU A 177 -10.17 1.97 -4.83
CA LEU A 177 -11.62 1.72 -4.82
C LEU A 177 -11.99 0.42 -5.56
N LYS A 178 -11.39 0.16 -6.72
CA LYS A 178 -11.58 -1.09 -7.48
C LYS A 178 -11.00 -2.33 -6.76
N CYS A 179 -10.07 -2.13 -5.82
CA CYS A 179 -9.56 -3.18 -4.94
C CYS A 179 -10.38 -3.35 -3.65
N GLY A 180 -11.51 -2.64 -3.52
CA GLY A 180 -12.45 -2.78 -2.41
C GLY A 180 -12.18 -1.89 -1.20
N PHE A 181 -11.27 -0.92 -1.32
CA PHE A 181 -11.07 0.09 -0.26
C PHE A 181 -12.27 1.03 -0.17
N GLN A 182 -12.54 1.49 1.04
CA GLN A 182 -13.53 2.51 1.37
C GLN A 182 -12.80 3.78 1.84
N VAL A 183 -13.32 4.95 1.48
CA VAL A 183 -12.81 6.24 1.96
C VAL A 183 -13.47 6.56 3.29
N HIS A 184 -12.68 6.84 4.31
CA HIS A 184 -13.14 7.24 5.65
C HIS A 184 -12.89 8.70 5.96
N GLY A 185 -12.22 9.44 5.08
CA GLY A 185 -11.95 10.87 5.21
C GLY A 185 -10.78 11.31 4.37
N ILE A 186 -10.38 12.58 4.54
CA ILE A 186 -9.24 13.18 3.85
C ILE A 186 -8.21 13.59 4.90
N ILE A 187 -6.96 13.19 4.72
CA ILE A 187 -5.81 13.62 5.50
C ILE A 187 -5.22 14.84 4.78
N GLN A 188 -5.16 16.02 5.47
CA GLN A 188 -4.84 17.29 4.82
C GLN A 188 -3.34 17.52 4.61
N HIS A 189 -2.48 17.06 5.52
CA HIS A 189 -1.02 17.28 5.49
C HIS A 189 -0.26 15.96 5.57
N TYR A 190 -0.64 15.02 4.71
CA TYR A 190 -0.13 13.65 4.77
C TYR A 190 1.33 13.54 4.32
N VAL A 191 1.69 14.19 3.21
CA VAL A 191 3.02 14.19 2.61
C VAL A 191 3.41 15.60 2.13
N ASP A 192 4.70 15.81 1.87
CA ASP A 192 5.19 17.00 1.18
C ASP A 192 5.34 16.69 -0.33
N ASP A 193 4.21 16.72 -1.04
CA ASP A 193 4.13 16.49 -2.48
C ASP A 193 3.14 17.47 -3.14
N PRO A 194 3.63 18.41 -3.97
CA PRO A 194 2.77 19.38 -4.66
C PRO A 194 1.80 18.75 -5.67
N ALA A 195 2.05 17.52 -6.14
CA ALA A 195 1.19 16.84 -7.11
C ALA A 195 -0.17 16.45 -6.51
N CYS A 196 -0.25 16.18 -5.21
CA CYS A 196 -1.49 15.92 -4.49
C CYS A 196 -1.86 17.03 -3.49
N ASP A 197 -1.14 18.17 -3.51
CA ASP A 197 -1.31 19.28 -2.56
C ASP A 197 -1.22 18.80 -1.09
N GLY A 198 -0.33 17.85 -0.83
CA GLY A 198 -0.15 17.23 0.48
C GLY A 198 -1.28 16.31 0.94
N LYS A 199 -2.30 16.06 0.13
CA LYS A 199 -3.53 15.40 0.54
C LYS A 199 -3.60 13.92 0.19
N ALA A 200 -4.20 13.14 1.09
CA ALA A 200 -4.49 11.73 0.88
C ALA A 200 -5.91 11.38 1.34
N ALA A 201 -6.52 10.40 0.72
CA ALA A 201 -7.71 9.75 1.25
C ALA A 201 -7.31 8.74 2.33
N PHE A 202 -7.92 8.82 3.52
CA PHE A 202 -7.81 7.77 4.52
C PHE A 202 -8.64 6.57 4.07
N LEU A 203 -7.96 5.48 3.77
CA LEU A 203 -8.53 4.31 3.13
C LEU A 203 -8.52 3.10 4.04
N VAL A 204 -9.62 2.36 4.02
CA VAL A 204 -9.77 1.10 4.77
C VAL A 204 -10.31 0.01 3.87
N TRP A 205 -9.67 -1.13 3.89
CA TRP A 205 -10.20 -2.38 3.39
C TRP A 205 -10.40 -3.34 4.57
N TYR A 206 -11.64 -3.70 4.86
CA TYR A 206 -11.95 -4.64 5.93
C TYR A 206 -11.77 -6.08 5.46
N ASN A 207 -11.12 -6.90 6.30
CA ASN A 207 -10.98 -8.32 6.03
C ASN A 207 -12.34 -9.02 6.22
N PRO A 208 -12.97 -9.56 5.16
CA PRO A 208 -14.27 -10.21 5.29
C PRO A 208 -14.22 -11.49 6.11
N ASP A 209 -13.03 -12.07 6.30
CA ASP A 209 -12.83 -13.31 7.04
C ASP A 209 -12.46 -13.07 8.51
N TYR A 210 -12.33 -11.79 8.93
CA TYR A 210 -12.00 -11.44 10.31
C TYR A 210 -13.16 -11.77 11.25
N GLY A 211 -12.85 -12.53 12.32
CA GLY A 211 -13.87 -13.03 13.27
C GLY A 211 -14.58 -14.31 12.83
N SER A 212 -14.36 -14.79 11.61
CA SER A 212 -14.75 -16.14 11.21
C SER A 212 -13.85 -17.15 11.93
N VAL A 213 -14.45 -18.09 12.65
CA VAL A 213 -13.68 -19.20 13.27
C VAL A 213 -13.10 -20.02 12.13
N PRO A 214 -11.77 -20.28 12.09
CA PRO A 214 -11.21 -21.20 11.10
C PRO A 214 -11.89 -22.56 11.28
N VAL A 215 -12.58 -23.04 10.25
CA VAL A 215 -13.03 -24.44 10.23
C VAL A 215 -11.77 -25.27 10.08
N LEU A 216 -11.28 -25.80 11.20
CA LEU A 216 -10.22 -26.81 11.18
C LEU A 216 -10.75 -27.99 10.36
N PRO A 217 -9.98 -28.49 9.38
CA PRO A 217 -10.37 -29.73 8.70
C PRO A 217 -10.56 -30.80 9.75
N SER A 218 -11.73 -31.45 9.74
CA SER A 218 -12.02 -32.59 10.58
C SER A 218 -10.94 -33.64 10.40
N LEU A 219 -10.29 -34.02 11.49
CA LEU A 219 -9.34 -35.14 11.47
C LEU A 219 -10.09 -36.38 10.92
N PRO A 220 -9.48 -37.16 10.01
CA PRO A 220 -10.08 -38.39 9.54
C PRO A 220 -10.35 -39.29 10.75
N GLU A 221 -11.59 -39.76 10.88
CA GLU A 221 -11.96 -40.74 11.89
C GLU A 221 -11.01 -41.94 11.78
N ARG A 222 -10.37 -42.27 12.89
CA ARG A 222 -9.55 -43.50 12.95
C ARG A 222 -10.50 -44.66 12.72
N ALA A 223 -10.32 -45.36 11.60
CA ALA A 223 -10.95 -46.62 11.35
C ALA A 223 -10.57 -47.59 12.49
N SER A 224 -11.58 -48.12 13.18
CA SER A 224 -11.48 -49.14 14.21
C SER A 224 -11.21 -50.52 13.61
#